data_0ecffd825ddcaad4946d1f6fac831a1c
#
_entry.id   0ecffd825ddcaad4946d1f6fac831a1c
#
_cell.length_a   1.000
_cell.length_b   1.000
_cell.length_c   1.000
_cell.angle_alpha   90.00
_cell.angle_beta   90.00
_cell.angle_gamma   90.00
#
_symmetry.space_group_name_H-M   'P 1'
#
loop_
_entity.id
_entity.type
_entity.pdbx_description
1 polymer ?
#
loop_
_entity_poly.entity_id
_entity_poly.type
_entity_poly.pdbx_seq_one_letter_code
_entity_poly.pdbx_strand_id
1 'polypeptide(L)'
;MRHYEIVFLVHPDQSEQVPAMIDRYKEMITGNGGQIHRLEDWGRRLLAYPINKIHKAHYVLMNIECNADSLNELTEAFRYNDAVIRNLVIKKDEAVTGDSPLIKIKEEEDNKSASKAAEEKAPAATEEPEAAAETTTEEAPAEEAEATTEE
;
A
#
# COMPACT_ATOMS: atom_id res chain seq x y z
N MET A 1 21.80 -24.48 0.45
CA MET A 1 20.91 -23.34 0.17
C MET A 1 21.64 -22.31 -0.65
N ARG A 2 20.95 -21.42 -1.34
CA ARG A 2 21.53 -20.39 -2.21
C ARG A 2 20.79 -19.09 -1.98
N HIS A 3 21.48 -17.97 -2.17
CA HIS A 3 20.88 -16.63 -2.02
C HIS A 3 20.29 -16.17 -3.33
N TYR A 4 19.10 -15.60 -3.26
CA TYR A 4 18.37 -15.03 -4.39
C TYR A 4 17.82 -13.67 -4.04
N GLU A 5 17.89 -12.76 -5.00
CA GLU A 5 17.19 -11.49 -4.98
C GLU A 5 16.02 -11.58 -5.95
N ILE A 6 14.84 -11.33 -5.46
CA ILE A 6 13.60 -11.44 -6.21
C ILE A 6 12.91 -10.09 -6.19
N VAL A 7 12.58 -9.58 -7.37
CA VAL A 7 11.73 -8.42 -7.52
C VAL A 7 10.48 -8.84 -8.27
N PHE A 8 9.32 -8.53 -7.74
CA PHE A 8 8.07 -8.77 -8.45
C PHE A 8 7.20 -7.52 -8.47
N LEU A 9 6.44 -7.41 -9.54
CA LEU A 9 5.58 -6.29 -9.84
C LEU A 9 4.12 -6.75 -9.77
N VAL A 10 3.34 -6.08 -8.92
CA VAL A 10 1.91 -6.37 -8.74
C VAL A 10 1.08 -5.30 -9.43
N HIS A 11 -0.06 -5.72 -9.97
CA HIS A 11 -1.02 -4.83 -10.59
C HIS A 11 -1.45 -3.72 -9.62
N PRO A 12 -1.52 -2.45 -10.04
CA PRO A 12 -1.81 -1.33 -9.15
C PRO A 12 -3.16 -1.44 -8.44
N ASP A 13 -4.16 -2.05 -9.08
CA ASP A 13 -5.50 -2.24 -8.50
C ASP A 13 -5.51 -3.30 -7.39
N GLN A 14 -4.50 -4.17 -7.37
CA GLN A 14 -4.36 -5.22 -6.36
C GLN A 14 -3.30 -4.89 -5.30
N SER A 15 -2.88 -3.63 -5.21
CA SER A 15 -1.89 -3.17 -4.22
C SER A 15 -2.30 -3.47 -2.78
N GLU A 16 -3.59 -3.50 -2.47
CA GLU A 16 -4.11 -3.83 -1.14
C GLU A 16 -3.89 -5.30 -0.74
N GLN A 17 -3.74 -6.18 -1.73
CA GLN A 17 -3.50 -7.61 -1.50
C GLN A 17 -2.01 -7.94 -1.32
N VAL A 18 -1.12 -6.99 -1.58
CA VAL A 18 0.34 -7.19 -1.50
C VAL A 18 0.79 -7.73 -0.14
N PRO A 19 0.34 -7.23 1.02
CA PRO A 19 0.73 -7.79 2.31
C PRO A 19 0.38 -9.27 2.45
N ALA A 20 -0.84 -9.66 2.07
CA ALA A 20 -1.29 -11.06 2.14
C ALA A 20 -0.51 -11.96 1.17
N MET A 21 -0.15 -11.44 -0.01
CA MET A 21 0.70 -12.14 -0.97
C MET A 21 2.11 -12.37 -0.41
N ILE A 22 2.69 -11.35 0.21
CA ILE A 22 4.00 -11.41 0.86
C ILE A 22 4.00 -12.48 1.96
N ASP A 23 2.98 -12.50 2.82
CA ASP A 23 2.89 -13.46 3.90
C ASP A 23 2.79 -14.90 3.38
N ARG A 24 1.99 -15.12 2.34
CA ARG A 24 1.93 -16.42 1.66
C ARG A 24 3.27 -16.87 1.09
N TYR A 25 4.01 -15.97 0.45
CA TYR A 25 5.34 -16.29 -0.10
C TYR A 25 6.38 -16.54 1.01
N LYS A 26 6.28 -15.82 2.13
CA LYS A 26 7.08 -16.08 3.32
C LYS A 26 6.85 -17.51 3.86
N GLU A 27 5.58 -17.91 3.99
CA GLU A 27 5.23 -19.25 4.45
C GLU A 27 5.79 -20.34 3.53
N MET A 28 5.70 -20.17 2.21
CA MET A 28 6.27 -21.11 1.24
C MET A 28 7.79 -21.25 1.39
N ILE A 29 8.50 -20.14 1.59
CA ILE A 29 9.95 -20.14 1.75
C ILE A 29 10.35 -20.77 3.09
N THR A 30 9.74 -20.33 4.19
CA THR A 30 10.07 -20.78 5.54
C THR A 30 9.64 -22.23 5.80
N GLY A 31 8.50 -22.64 5.24
CA GLY A 31 8.00 -24.03 5.35
C GLY A 31 8.96 -25.05 4.76
N ASN A 32 9.73 -24.67 3.76
CA ASN A 32 10.76 -25.51 3.13
C ASN A 32 12.17 -25.29 3.73
N GLY A 33 12.26 -24.65 4.91
CA GLY A 33 13.51 -24.40 5.61
C GLY A 33 14.34 -23.23 5.04
N GLY A 34 13.78 -22.40 4.16
CA GLY A 34 14.42 -21.20 3.66
C GLY A 34 14.34 -20.05 4.66
N GLN A 35 15.12 -19.00 4.39
CA GLN A 35 15.17 -17.78 5.21
C GLN A 35 14.97 -16.54 4.34
N ILE A 36 14.39 -15.51 4.93
CA ILE A 36 14.23 -14.20 4.30
C ILE A 36 15.16 -13.24 5.03
N HIS A 37 16.11 -12.69 4.30
CA HIS A 37 17.10 -11.76 4.84
C HIS A 37 16.66 -10.30 4.75
N ARG A 38 15.93 -9.97 3.68
CA ARG A 38 15.44 -8.62 3.42
C ARG A 38 14.11 -8.67 2.70
N LEU A 39 13.20 -7.80 3.10
CA LEU A 39 11.92 -7.59 2.43
C LEU A 39 11.64 -6.09 2.39
N GLU A 40 11.44 -5.57 1.20
CA GLU A 40 11.15 -4.16 1.00
C GLU A 40 9.91 -4.00 0.10
N ASP A 41 9.01 -3.15 0.55
CA ASP A 41 7.87 -2.68 -0.23
C ASP A 41 8.18 -1.27 -0.75
N TRP A 42 8.44 -1.16 -2.05
CA TRP A 42 8.74 0.13 -2.68
C TRP A 42 7.49 0.90 -3.10
N GLY A 43 6.31 0.33 -2.89
CA GLY A 43 5.05 0.93 -3.24
C GLY A 43 4.77 1.01 -4.74
N ARG A 44 3.80 1.84 -5.10
CA ARG A 44 3.40 2.05 -6.50
C ARG A 44 4.35 3.03 -7.19
N ARG A 45 5.05 2.56 -8.22
CA ARG A 45 6.00 3.36 -9.01
C ARG A 45 5.66 3.31 -10.49
N LEU A 46 6.09 4.34 -11.21
CA LEU A 46 6.00 4.38 -12.67
C LEU A 46 6.92 3.33 -13.29
N LEU A 47 6.42 2.65 -14.31
CA LEU A 47 7.19 1.75 -15.15
C LEU A 47 7.96 2.57 -16.21
N ALA A 48 9.16 2.10 -16.60
CA ALA A 48 9.93 2.71 -17.67
C ALA A 48 9.22 2.62 -19.04
N TYR A 49 8.42 1.57 -19.22
CA TYR A 49 7.55 1.35 -20.40
C TYR A 49 6.27 0.63 -19.96
N PRO A 50 5.17 0.79 -20.68
CA PRO A 50 3.92 0.14 -20.30
C PRO A 50 4.00 -1.38 -20.47
N ILE A 51 3.47 -2.12 -19.51
CA ILE A 51 3.29 -3.57 -19.55
C ILE A 51 1.79 -3.83 -19.56
N ASN A 52 1.26 -4.55 -20.55
CA ASN A 52 -0.18 -4.81 -20.68
C ASN A 52 -1.05 -3.54 -20.57
N LYS A 53 -0.59 -2.42 -21.17
CA LYS A 53 -1.21 -1.09 -21.10
C LYS A 53 -1.21 -0.44 -19.69
N ILE A 54 -0.50 -1.02 -18.74
CA ILE A 54 -0.35 -0.51 -17.38
C ILE A 54 0.92 0.32 -17.30
N HIS A 55 0.84 1.53 -16.77
CA HIS A 55 1.97 2.48 -16.65
C HIS A 55 2.57 2.54 -15.25
N LYS A 56 1.91 1.97 -14.24
CA LYS A 56 2.35 1.92 -12.84
C LYS A 56 2.24 0.50 -12.34
N ALA A 57 3.14 0.10 -11.44
CA ALA A 57 3.05 -1.18 -10.74
C ALA A 57 3.47 -1.02 -9.28
N HIS A 58 3.02 -1.93 -8.44
CA HIS A 58 3.49 -2.04 -7.08
C HIS A 58 4.72 -2.94 -7.05
N TYR A 59 5.84 -2.43 -6.57
CA TYR A 59 7.13 -3.13 -6.55
C TYR A 59 7.41 -3.70 -5.17
N VAL A 60 7.82 -4.95 -5.13
CA VAL A 60 8.29 -5.62 -3.92
C VAL A 60 9.61 -6.29 -4.19
N LEU A 61 10.57 -6.11 -3.29
CA LEU A 61 11.88 -6.76 -3.29
C LEU A 61 11.96 -7.74 -2.14
N MET A 62 12.48 -8.93 -2.41
CA MET A 62 12.77 -9.98 -1.41
C MET A 62 14.17 -10.53 -1.64
N ASN A 63 15.00 -10.56 -0.60
CA ASN A 63 16.24 -11.32 -0.57
C ASN A 63 16.04 -12.54 0.29
N ILE A 64 16.17 -13.70 -0.32
CA ILE A 64 15.87 -14.99 0.29
C ILE A 64 17.05 -15.94 0.18
N GLU A 65 17.10 -16.89 1.09
CA GLU A 65 17.95 -18.05 1.01
C GLU A 65 17.07 -19.30 0.99
N CYS A 66 17.16 -20.09 -0.07
CA CYS A 66 16.35 -21.29 -0.23
C CYS A 66 17.05 -22.35 -1.08
N ASN A 67 16.42 -23.53 -1.16
CA ASN A 67 16.81 -24.58 -2.09
C ASN A 67 16.20 -24.32 -3.50
N ALA A 68 16.57 -25.15 -4.47
CA ALA A 68 16.08 -25.01 -5.85
C ALA A 68 14.59 -25.36 -5.96
N ASP A 69 14.11 -26.30 -5.15
CA ASP A 69 12.71 -26.75 -5.20
C ASP A 69 11.76 -25.66 -4.70
N SER A 70 12.10 -25.02 -3.56
CA SER A 70 11.34 -23.87 -3.04
C SER A 70 11.36 -22.68 -4.01
N LEU A 71 12.47 -22.45 -4.70
CA LEU A 71 12.55 -21.40 -5.71
C LEU A 71 11.62 -21.69 -6.89
N ASN A 72 11.57 -22.94 -7.35
CA ASN A 72 10.69 -23.36 -8.44
C ASN A 72 9.22 -23.19 -8.03
N GLU A 73 8.85 -23.65 -6.85
CA GLU A 73 7.51 -23.50 -6.29
C GLU A 73 7.09 -22.03 -6.20
N LEU A 74 7.98 -21.16 -5.72
CA LEU A 74 7.75 -19.72 -5.66
C LEU A 74 7.58 -19.11 -7.07
N THR A 75 8.41 -19.51 -8.02
CA THR A 75 8.36 -19.02 -9.41
C THR A 75 7.07 -19.48 -10.10
N GLU A 76 6.62 -20.71 -9.82
CA GLU A 76 5.33 -21.21 -10.30
C GLU A 76 4.18 -20.43 -9.66
N ALA A 77 4.24 -20.13 -8.36
CA ALA A 77 3.25 -19.32 -7.69
C ALA A 77 3.12 -17.92 -8.32
N PHE A 78 4.23 -17.29 -8.71
CA PHE A 78 4.20 -16.02 -9.45
C PHE A 78 3.54 -16.18 -10.83
N ARG A 79 3.80 -17.28 -11.51
CA ARG A 79 3.26 -17.52 -12.85
C ARG A 79 1.75 -17.74 -12.87
N TYR A 80 1.22 -18.38 -11.82
CA TYR A 80 -0.21 -18.67 -11.71
C TYR A 80 -1.00 -17.54 -11.02
N ASN A 81 -0.32 -16.53 -10.50
CA ASN A 81 -0.97 -15.39 -9.86
C ASN A 81 -1.15 -14.24 -10.84
N ASP A 82 -2.38 -14.03 -11.28
CA ASP A 82 -2.75 -12.95 -12.22
C ASP A 82 -2.45 -11.54 -11.68
N ALA A 83 -2.29 -11.40 -10.36
CA ALA A 83 -1.88 -10.15 -9.75
C ALA A 83 -0.44 -9.76 -10.08
N VAL A 84 0.43 -10.75 -10.34
CA VAL A 84 1.85 -10.53 -10.63
C VAL A 84 2.04 -10.30 -12.12
N ILE A 85 2.34 -9.06 -12.49
CA ILE A 85 2.58 -8.67 -13.89
C ILE A 85 3.91 -9.19 -14.41
N ARG A 86 4.93 -9.14 -13.56
CA ARG A 86 6.31 -9.54 -13.88
C ARG A 86 7.07 -9.89 -12.62
N ASN A 87 8.01 -10.82 -12.75
CA ASN A 87 8.98 -11.15 -11.72
C ASN A 87 10.39 -11.22 -12.32
N LEU A 88 11.38 -10.98 -11.49
CA LEU A 88 12.80 -11.11 -11.79
C LEU A 88 13.47 -11.84 -10.64
N VAL A 89 14.22 -12.90 -10.93
CA VAL A 89 14.98 -13.68 -9.96
C VAL A 89 16.45 -13.62 -10.32
N ILE A 90 17.28 -13.13 -9.41
CA ILE A 90 18.72 -13.01 -9.58
C ILE A 90 19.40 -13.82 -8.49
N LYS A 91 20.33 -14.69 -8.86
CA LYS A 91 21.18 -15.38 -7.89
C LYS A 91 22.21 -14.40 -7.33
N LYS A 92 22.38 -14.42 -6.00
CA LYS A 92 23.42 -13.67 -5.28
C LYS A 92 24.43 -14.66 -4.67
N ASP A 93 25.63 -14.19 -4.45
CA ASP A 93 26.68 -14.98 -3.81
C ASP A 93 26.60 -14.87 -2.29
N GLU A 94 26.07 -13.77 -1.77
CA GLU A 94 25.97 -13.45 -0.35
C GLU A 94 24.54 -13.00 0.03
N ALA A 95 24.24 -13.11 1.34
CA ALA A 95 23.03 -12.58 1.91
C ALA A 95 23.07 -11.05 1.92
N VAL A 96 22.14 -10.42 1.25
CA VAL A 96 22.01 -8.94 1.24
C VAL A 96 20.97 -8.53 2.27
N THR A 97 21.42 -7.82 3.32
CA THR A 97 20.58 -7.38 4.45
C THR A 97 20.44 -5.86 4.54
N GLY A 98 21.31 -5.10 3.83
CA GLY A 98 21.29 -3.64 3.87
C GLY A 98 20.13 -3.05 3.06
N ASP A 99 19.60 -1.91 3.52
CA ASP A 99 18.51 -1.19 2.86
C ASP A 99 18.89 -0.73 1.46
N SER A 100 17.93 -0.82 0.55
CA SER A 100 18.13 -0.35 -0.82
C SER A 100 18.02 1.19 -0.90
N PRO A 101 18.67 1.82 -1.89
CA PRO A 101 18.49 3.26 -2.10
C PRO A 101 17.03 3.66 -2.35
N LEU A 102 16.21 2.74 -2.88
CA LEU A 102 14.81 3.02 -3.22
C LEU A 102 13.90 3.06 -1.99
N ILE A 103 14.16 2.25 -0.96
CA ILE A 103 13.40 2.33 0.29
C ILE A 103 13.68 3.64 1.02
N LYS A 104 14.94 4.09 1.03
CA LYS A 104 15.34 5.36 1.63
C LYS A 104 14.65 6.55 0.98
N ILE A 105 14.55 6.55 -0.36
CA ILE A 105 13.81 7.57 -1.11
C ILE A 105 12.32 7.55 -0.74
N LYS A 106 11.71 6.36 -0.62
CA LYS A 106 10.31 6.23 -0.22
C LYS A 106 10.07 6.79 1.18
N GLU A 107 10.92 6.45 2.15
CA GLU A 107 10.81 6.95 3.52
C GLU A 107 10.96 8.48 3.59
N GLU A 108 11.84 9.07 2.78
CA GLU A 108 11.97 10.52 2.65
C GLU A 108 10.73 11.17 2.02
N GLU A 109 10.14 10.55 0.99
CA GLU A 109 8.91 11.00 0.33
C GLU A 109 7.69 10.90 1.27
N ASP A 110 7.56 9.80 1.99
CA ASP A 110 6.49 9.56 2.96
C ASP A 110 6.59 10.53 4.14
N ASN A 111 7.79 10.78 4.66
CA ASN A 111 8.04 11.73 5.74
C ASN A 111 7.74 13.17 5.30
N LYS A 112 8.09 13.53 4.06
CA LYS A 112 7.82 14.86 3.48
C LYS A 112 6.33 15.07 3.20
N SER A 113 5.62 14.03 2.82
CA SER A 113 4.17 14.09 2.61
C SER A 113 3.41 14.19 3.95
N ALA A 114 3.88 13.48 4.98
CA ALA A 114 3.32 13.55 6.32
C ALA A 114 3.54 14.93 6.98
N SER A 115 4.72 15.54 6.79
CA SER A 115 5.00 16.89 7.29
C SER A 115 4.13 17.95 6.60
N LYS A 116 3.90 17.82 5.28
CA LYS A 116 3.06 18.73 4.52
C LYS A 116 1.57 18.61 4.88
N ALA A 117 1.10 17.40 5.18
CA ALA A 117 -0.27 17.17 5.64
C ALA A 117 -0.50 17.65 7.08
N ALA A 118 0.55 17.70 7.91
CA ALA A 118 0.49 18.27 9.25
C ALA A 118 0.47 19.80 9.22
N GLU A 119 1.14 20.42 8.26
CA GLU A 119 1.20 21.88 8.08
C GLU A 119 -0.09 22.44 7.48
N GLU A 120 -0.84 21.65 6.69
CA GLU A 120 -2.12 22.04 6.08
C GLU A 120 -3.32 21.87 7.04
N LYS A 121 -3.12 21.24 8.22
CA LYS A 121 -4.14 21.02 9.24
C LYS A 121 -4.13 22.00 10.41
N ALA A 122 -3.29 23.01 10.38
CA ALA A 122 -3.33 24.14 11.30
C ALA A 122 -3.13 25.43 10.46
N PRO A 123 -4.06 26.36 10.34
CA PRO A 123 -4.86 26.93 11.40
C PRO A 123 -6.26 27.40 10.97
N ALA A 124 -7.18 27.44 11.85
CA ALA A 124 -8.17 28.51 11.96
C ALA A 124 -8.95 28.32 13.27
N ALA A 125 -8.37 28.79 14.31
CA ALA A 125 -9.09 29.14 15.51
C ALA A 125 -8.45 30.41 16.04
N THR A 126 -9.08 31.53 15.74
CA THR A 126 -9.16 32.70 16.58
C THR A 126 -9.61 33.88 15.72
N GLU A 127 -10.85 34.23 15.87
CA GLU A 127 -11.32 35.61 16.05
C GLU A 127 -12.81 35.58 16.29
N GLU A 128 -13.13 35.71 17.55
CA GLU A 128 -14.37 36.29 18.02
C GLU A 128 -14.17 37.81 17.97
N PRO A 129 -15.21 38.60 17.61
CA PRO A 129 -15.61 39.60 18.57
C PRO A 129 -17.13 39.66 18.78
N GLU A 130 -17.44 39.64 20.02
CA GLU A 130 -18.43 40.34 20.84
C GLU A 130 -19.33 41.40 20.15
N ALA A 131 -20.58 41.33 20.46
CA ALA A 131 -21.48 42.34 20.94
C ALA A 131 -22.88 42.45 20.27
N ALA A 132 -23.80 42.32 21.15
CA ALA A 132 -25.02 43.13 21.41
C ALA A 132 -26.30 42.73 20.63
N ALA A 133 -27.17 42.14 21.39
CA ALA A 133 -28.36 42.70 22.01
C ALA A 133 -29.65 42.80 21.20
N GLU A 134 -30.66 42.24 21.81
CA GLU A 134 -32.08 42.65 21.89
C GLU A 134 -32.93 42.38 20.64
N THR A 135 -34.01 41.81 20.76
CA THR A 135 -35.24 41.75 21.51
C THR A 135 -36.34 41.13 20.64
N THR A 136 -37.12 40.31 21.25
CA THR A 136 -38.57 40.31 21.34
C THR A 136 -39.42 39.64 20.26
N THR A 137 -40.09 38.59 20.74
CA THR A 137 -41.53 38.36 20.77
C THR A 137 -42.19 37.63 19.62
N GLU A 138 -42.74 36.48 20.06
CA GLU A 138 -44.14 36.06 19.94
C GLU A 138 -44.54 35.54 18.52
N GLU A 139 -45.00 34.42 18.38
CA GLU A 139 -46.27 33.76 18.71
C GLU A 139 -46.38 32.47 17.91
N ALA A 140 -46.68 31.42 18.58
CA ALA A 140 -47.27 30.22 18.02
C ALA A 140 -48.79 30.52 17.82
N PRO A 141 -49.66 29.72 17.28
CA PRO A 141 -49.63 28.24 17.22
C PRO A 141 -50.34 27.62 15.98
N ALA A 142 -50.32 26.30 16.01
CA ALA A 142 -51.36 25.31 15.59
C ALA A 142 -51.73 25.26 14.07
N GLU A 143 -52.00 24.17 13.48
CA GLU A 143 -52.84 23.03 13.65
C GLU A 143 -52.78 22.17 12.41
N GLU A 144 -52.80 20.92 12.64
CA GLU A 144 -53.59 19.81 12.08
C GLU A 144 -53.48 19.47 10.60
N ALA A 145 -53.15 18.27 10.43
CA ALA A 145 -53.99 17.09 10.21
C ALA A 145 -53.97 16.50 8.81
N GLU A 146 -53.88 15.23 8.85
CA GLU A 146 -54.52 14.14 8.05
C GLU A 146 -54.10 13.99 6.59
N ALA A 147 -53.54 12.89 6.34
CA ALA A 147 -54.10 11.54 6.15
C ALA A 147 -54.36 11.19 4.68
N THR A 148 -54.08 9.96 4.45
CA THR A 148 -54.71 8.99 3.54
C THR A 148 -54.08 8.86 2.14
N THR A 149 -53.52 7.70 1.94
CA THR A 149 -54.03 6.47 1.34
C THR A 149 -53.80 6.30 -0.17
N GLU A 150 -53.17 5.15 -0.45
CA GLU A 150 -53.41 4.19 -1.56
C GLU A 150 -53.32 4.69 -3.01
N GLU A 151 -52.41 4.13 -3.75
CA GLU A 151 -52.60 2.93 -4.62
C GLU A 151 -51.21 2.46 -5.15
#